data_5544a41d6ec64f02c856a686af96cd43
#
_entry.id   5544a41d6ec64f02c856a686af96cd43
#
_cell.length_a   1.000
_cell.length_b   1.000
_cell.length_c   1.000
_cell.angle_alpha   90.00
_cell.angle_beta   90.00
_cell.angle_gamma   90.00
#
_symmetry.space_group_name_H-M   'P 1'
#
loop_
_entity.id
_entity.type
_entity.pdbx_description
1 polymer ?
#
loop_
_entity_poly.entity_id
_entity_poly.type
_entity_poly.pdbx_seq_one_letter_code
_entity_poly.pdbx_strand_id
1 'polypeptide(L)'
;MIAQMSVDDCVRGIAGPVGKLGGAWMFDGAVNARGVELGLDTWAWYHCGRGGVLGNPDPSVVVAAFGFFPPALQTKAWFKGAAVMDPSLVTVEYAKACCVWGSGRFGTDPAGAARLADLLGKALDSAEVIGLPLFAGWRRILSDAADAADASGASEGPARLALALQAAREHRGGSHLVAVAAAGISPLQAVMSGRYGATNAEFFGWPQPWPDPELAREAMAAVEVVTDAMVAPAFACLTGDERAELTAGLRTL
;
A
#
# COMPACT_ATOMS: atom_id res chain seq x y z
N MET A 1 22.66 -27.07 10.55
CA MET A 1 22.32 -25.64 10.61
C MET A 1 21.25 -25.38 9.55
N ILE A 2 20.06 -25.00 9.95
CA ILE A 2 19.03 -24.51 9.01
C ILE A 2 19.60 -23.19 8.48
N ALA A 3 19.71 -23.04 7.15
CA ALA A 3 20.18 -21.79 6.55
C ALA A 3 19.21 -20.67 6.96
N GLN A 4 19.74 -19.64 7.63
CA GLN A 4 18.95 -18.47 8.01
C GLN A 4 18.48 -17.76 6.74
N MET A 5 17.20 -17.31 6.72
CA MET A 5 16.65 -16.59 5.57
C MET A 5 17.42 -15.29 5.33
N SER A 6 17.88 -15.07 4.10
CA SER A 6 18.52 -13.82 3.70
C SER A 6 17.49 -12.67 3.64
N VAL A 7 17.99 -11.42 3.65
CA VAL A 7 17.12 -10.23 3.47
C VAL A 7 16.45 -10.27 2.10
N ASP A 8 17.21 -10.58 1.06
CA ASP A 8 16.69 -10.62 -0.31
C ASP A 8 15.61 -11.69 -0.51
N ASP A 9 15.78 -12.89 0.11
CA ASP A 9 14.77 -13.94 0.04
C ASP A 9 13.50 -13.56 0.79
N CYS A 10 13.63 -12.84 1.92
CA CYS A 10 12.50 -12.30 2.65
C CYS A 10 11.73 -11.29 1.78
N VAL A 11 12.41 -10.26 1.24
CA VAL A 11 11.79 -9.21 0.43
C VAL A 11 11.05 -9.78 -0.77
N ARG A 12 11.70 -10.67 -1.54
CA ARG A 12 11.05 -11.39 -2.65
C ARG A 12 9.88 -12.26 -2.17
N GLY A 13 10.04 -12.89 -1.01
CA GLY A 13 9.05 -13.79 -0.45
C GLY A 13 7.76 -13.10 0.01
N ILE A 14 7.86 -11.85 0.49
CA ILE A 14 6.72 -11.08 0.99
C ILE A 14 6.12 -10.12 -0.05
N ALA A 15 6.79 -9.85 -1.18
CA ALA A 15 6.34 -8.88 -2.18
C ALA A 15 4.90 -9.16 -2.66
N GLY A 16 4.60 -10.40 -3.04
CA GLY A 16 3.27 -10.83 -3.44
C GLY A 16 2.23 -10.71 -2.32
N PRO A 17 2.44 -11.34 -1.15
CA PRO A 17 1.57 -11.19 0.01
C PRO A 17 1.29 -9.73 0.39
N VAL A 18 2.31 -8.88 0.52
CA VAL A 18 2.15 -7.45 0.86
C VAL A 18 1.30 -6.75 -0.19
N GLY A 19 1.56 -6.95 -1.48
CA GLY A 19 0.78 -6.34 -2.56
C GLY A 19 -0.69 -6.78 -2.52
N LYS A 20 -0.92 -8.09 -2.35
CA LYS A 20 -2.27 -8.68 -2.32
C LYS A 20 -3.06 -8.27 -1.07
N LEU A 21 -2.49 -8.51 0.11
CA LEU A 21 -3.20 -8.27 1.38
C LEU A 21 -3.30 -6.79 1.71
N GLY A 22 -2.23 -6.00 1.49
CA GLY A 22 -2.24 -4.56 1.71
C GLY A 22 -3.16 -3.78 0.76
N GLY A 23 -3.55 -4.38 -0.38
CA GLY A 23 -4.49 -3.77 -1.34
C GLY A 23 -5.92 -4.29 -1.27
N ALA A 24 -6.14 -5.49 -0.73
CA ALA A 24 -7.42 -6.20 -0.80
C ALA A 24 -8.58 -5.43 -0.15
N TRP A 25 -8.33 -4.75 0.95
CA TRP A 25 -9.34 -4.03 1.70
C TRP A 25 -9.84 -2.76 1.00
N MET A 26 -9.02 -2.13 0.16
CA MET A 26 -9.30 -0.81 -0.43
C MET A 26 -10.55 -0.80 -1.33
N PHE A 27 -10.88 -1.94 -1.92
CA PHE A 27 -12.04 -2.13 -2.79
C PHE A 27 -13.04 -3.15 -2.20
N ASP A 28 -12.89 -3.49 -0.92
CA ASP A 28 -13.88 -4.31 -0.21
C ASP A 28 -15.23 -3.60 -0.12
N GLY A 29 -16.31 -4.36 -0.23
CA GLY A 29 -17.67 -3.81 -0.26
C GLY A 29 -18.03 -3.04 1.01
N ALA A 30 -17.67 -3.56 2.20
CA ALA A 30 -17.97 -2.91 3.47
C ALA A 30 -17.13 -1.63 3.66
N VAL A 31 -15.87 -1.66 3.23
CA VAL A 31 -14.99 -0.47 3.26
C VAL A 31 -15.51 0.62 2.33
N ASN A 32 -15.95 0.26 1.12
CA ASN A 32 -16.54 1.23 0.19
C ASN A 32 -17.90 1.75 0.68
N ALA A 33 -18.72 0.93 1.32
CA ALA A 33 -19.99 1.36 1.93
C ALA A 33 -19.76 2.48 2.95
N ARG A 34 -18.67 2.40 3.74
CA ARG A 34 -18.31 3.48 4.68
C ARG A 34 -18.02 4.80 3.95
N GLY A 35 -17.33 4.76 2.82
CA GLY A 35 -17.11 5.96 1.98
C GLY A 35 -18.44 6.57 1.50
N VAL A 36 -19.36 5.72 1.04
CA VAL A 36 -20.72 6.16 0.60
C VAL A 36 -21.50 6.80 1.74
N GLU A 37 -21.46 6.25 2.96
CA GLU A 37 -22.09 6.84 4.14
C GLU A 37 -21.58 8.25 4.44
N LEU A 38 -20.30 8.51 4.14
CA LEU A 38 -19.66 9.81 4.29
C LEU A 38 -19.89 10.75 3.08
N GLY A 39 -20.65 10.31 2.07
CA GLY A 39 -20.93 11.08 0.86
C GLY A 39 -19.83 11.05 -0.21
N LEU A 40 -18.90 10.11 -0.09
CA LEU A 40 -17.76 9.94 -1.00
C LEU A 40 -18.03 8.81 -2.01
N ASP A 41 -17.76 9.02 -3.29
CA ASP A 41 -17.70 7.91 -4.23
C ASP A 41 -16.41 7.09 -4.08
N THR A 42 -16.35 5.93 -4.73
CA THR A 42 -15.21 5.00 -4.63
C THR A 42 -13.86 5.67 -4.93
N TRP A 43 -13.78 6.52 -5.96
CA TRP A 43 -12.52 7.16 -6.31
C TRP A 43 -12.14 8.30 -5.37
N ALA A 44 -13.10 9.11 -4.93
CA ALA A 44 -12.88 10.14 -3.92
C ALA A 44 -12.46 9.51 -2.58
N TRP A 45 -13.15 8.44 -2.17
CA TRP A 45 -12.81 7.64 -0.99
C TRP A 45 -11.40 7.08 -1.05
N TYR A 46 -11.05 6.41 -2.16
CA TYR A 46 -9.73 5.85 -2.37
C TYR A 46 -8.61 6.91 -2.38
N HIS A 47 -8.77 7.98 -3.17
CA HIS A 47 -7.70 8.97 -3.33
C HIS A 47 -7.53 9.85 -2.09
N CYS A 48 -8.62 10.35 -1.50
CA CYS A 48 -8.54 11.15 -0.27
C CYS A 48 -8.19 10.26 0.93
N GLY A 49 -8.75 9.05 1.04
CA GLY A 49 -8.46 8.12 2.12
C GLY A 49 -7.00 7.70 2.15
N ARG A 50 -6.44 7.34 0.99
CA ARG A 50 -5.04 6.92 0.89
C ARG A 50 -4.06 8.10 0.89
N GLY A 51 -4.42 9.21 0.24
CA GLY A 51 -3.54 10.36 0.00
C GLY A 51 -3.63 11.45 1.06
N GLY A 52 -4.68 11.52 1.86
CA GLY A 52 -4.86 12.55 2.88
C GLY A 52 -3.86 12.47 4.05
N VAL A 53 -3.01 11.42 4.09
CA VAL A 53 -1.79 11.38 4.93
C VAL A 53 -0.83 12.55 4.60
N LEU A 54 -0.97 13.16 3.42
CA LEU A 54 -0.22 14.34 2.98
C LEU A 54 -0.87 15.66 3.46
N GLY A 55 -1.99 15.60 4.18
CA GLY A 55 -2.85 16.73 4.47
C GLY A 55 -3.80 17.03 3.32
N ASN A 56 -3.99 18.31 3.01
CA ASN A 56 -4.79 18.77 1.87
C ASN A 56 -3.90 19.57 0.89
N PRO A 57 -2.93 18.91 0.21
CA PRO A 57 -2.03 19.57 -0.72
C PRO A 57 -2.73 19.88 -2.05
N ASP A 58 -2.02 20.65 -2.90
CA ASP A 58 -2.40 20.78 -4.31
C ASP A 58 -2.50 19.39 -4.97
N PRO A 59 -3.54 19.14 -5.81
CA PRO A 59 -3.72 17.85 -6.46
C PRO A 59 -2.52 17.33 -7.25
N SER A 60 -1.64 18.21 -7.76
CA SER A 60 -0.42 17.80 -8.45
C SER A 60 0.55 17.02 -7.56
N VAL A 61 0.57 17.30 -6.25
CA VAL A 61 1.35 16.54 -5.26
C VAL A 61 0.78 15.12 -5.10
N VAL A 62 -0.54 15.00 -5.08
CA VAL A 62 -1.23 13.69 -5.01
C VAL A 62 -0.95 12.89 -6.27
N VAL A 63 -1.07 13.52 -7.45
CA VAL A 63 -0.75 12.89 -8.74
C VAL A 63 0.68 12.35 -8.76
N ALA A 64 1.65 13.13 -8.29
CA ALA A 64 3.04 12.72 -8.21
C ALA A 64 3.25 11.54 -7.24
N ALA A 65 2.54 11.53 -6.10
CA ALA A 65 2.69 10.49 -5.08
C ALA A 65 2.03 9.14 -5.47
N PHE A 66 0.94 9.18 -6.24
CA PHE A 66 0.23 7.97 -6.67
C PHE A 66 0.80 7.33 -7.95
N GLY A 67 1.24 8.13 -8.91
CA GLY A 67 1.96 7.76 -10.12
C GLY A 67 1.18 6.95 -11.16
N PHE A 68 0.57 5.83 -10.81
CA PHE A 68 0.03 4.85 -11.78
C PHE A 68 -1.41 5.10 -12.28
N PHE A 69 -2.03 6.18 -11.87
CA PHE A 69 -3.38 6.57 -12.29
C PHE A 69 -3.34 7.74 -13.27
N PRO A 70 -4.34 7.89 -14.16
CA PRO A 70 -4.45 9.08 -15.00
C PRO A 70 -4.52 10.36 -14.15
N PRO A 71 -3.68 11.38 -14.42
CA PRO A 71 -3.70 12.62 -13.63
C PRO A 71 -5.07 13.29 -13.55
N ALA A 72 -5.85 13.27 -14.65
CA ALA A 72 -7.18 13.84 -14.68
C ALA A 72 -8.16 13.14 -13.74
N LEU A 73 -8.09 11.80 -13.64
CA LEU A 73 -8.91 11.03 -12.70
C LEU A 73 -8.55 11.40 -11.26
N GLN A 74 -7.27 11.41 -10.94
CA GLN A 74 -6.77 11.70 -9.59
C GLN A 74 -7.18 13.10 -9.14
N THR A 75 -6.94 14.11 -9.99
CA THR A 75 -7.31 15.50 -9.73
C THR A 75 -8.81 15.66 -9.49
N LYS A 76 -9.63 15.03 -10.34
CA LYS A 76 -11.09 15.07 -10.19
C LYS A 76 -11.56 14.39 -8.91
N ALA A 77 -11.02 13.22 -8.61
CA ALA A 77 -11.36 12.46 -7.39
C ALA A 77 -10.96 13.22 -6.13
N TRP A 78 -9.78 13.83 -6.14
CA TRP A 78 -9.27 14.63 -5.03
C TRP A 78 -10.16 15.84 -4.73
N PHE A 79 -10.45 16.68 -5.74
CA PHE A 79 -11.33 17.83 -5.57
C PHE A 79 -12.73 17.44 -5.12
N LYS A 80 -13.26 16.35 -5.68
CA LYS A 80 -14.58 15.86 -5.29
C LYS A 80 -14.61 15.43 -3.82
N GLY A 81 -13.60 14.72 -3.36
CA GLY A 81 -13.51 14.29 -1.97
C GLY A 81 -13.26 15.46 -1.01
N ALA A 82 -12.32 16.35 -1.34
CA ALA A 82 -12.01 17.52 -0.54
C ALA A 82 -13.19 18.51 -0.40
N ALA A 83 -14.11 18.51 -1.36
CA ALA A 83 -15.34 19.30 -1.27
C ALA A 83 -16.36 18.72 -0.27
N VAL A 84 -16.26 17.42 0.06
CA VAL A 84 -17.14 16.75 1.03
C VAL A 84 -16.54 16.81 2.43
N MET A 85 -15.24 16.49 2.55
CA MET A 85 -14.54 16.41 3.83
C MET A 85 -13.05 16.68 3.63
N ASP A 86 -12.39 17.29 4.61
CA ASP A 86 -10.93 17.47 4.58
C ASP A 86 -10.24 16.11 4.35
N PRO A 87 -9.32 15.99 3.36
CA PRO A 87 -8.69 14.71 3.03
C PRO A 87 -7.95 14.07 4.20
N SER A 88 -7.41 14.84 5.15
CA SER A 88 -6.78 14.28 6.35
C SER A 88 -7.78 13.56 7.26
N LEU A 89 -9.01 14.09 7.36
CA LEU A 89 -10.10 13.45 8.10
C LEU A 89 -10.62 12.22 7.34
N VAL A 90 -10.68 12.28 6.00
CA VAL A 90 -11.02 11.11 5.19
C VAL A 90 -10.02 9.98 5.45
N THR A 91 -8.72 10.29 5.54
CA THR A 91 -7.69 9.28 5.87
C THR A 91 -7.92 8.64 7.24
N VAL A 92 -8.34 9.39 8.25
CA VAL A 92 -8.66 8.83 9.58
C VAL A 92 -9.79 7.81 9.48
N GLU A 93 -10.88 8.15 8.79
CA GLU A 93 -12.00 7.22 8.57
C GLU A 93 -11.61 6.02 7.70
N TYR A 94 -10.72 6.23 6.73
CA TYR A 94 -10.19 5.17 5.87
C TYR A 94 -9.31 4.18 6.67
N ALA A 95 -8.48 4.69 7.58
CA ALA A 95 -7.69 3.86 8.48
C ALA A 95 -8.56 3.05 9.45
N LYS A 96 -9.63 3.64 10.01
CA LYS A 96 -10.62 2.91 10.82
C LYS A 96 -11.29 1.78 10.03
N ALA A 97 -11.69 2.04 8.78
CA ALA A 97 -12.25 1.00 7.92
C ALA A 97 -11.24 -0.12 7.62
N CYS A 98 -9.96 0.19 7.45
CA CYS A 98 -8.87 -0.79 7.37
C CYS A 98 -8.78 -1.64 8.65
N CYS A 99 -8.86 -1.03 9.83
CA CYS A 99 -8.84 -1.74 11.12
C CYS A 99 -10.01 -2.72 11.25
N VAL A 100 -11.22 -2.28 10.92
CA VAL A 100 -12.44 -3.13 10.97
C VAL A 100 -12.31 -4.30 9.99
N TRP A 101 -11.87 -4.03 8.75
CA TRP A 101 -11.61 -5.08 7.77
C TRP A 101 -10.56 -6.09 8.27
N GLY A 102 -9.45 -5.59 8.83
CA GLY A 102 -8.39 -6.42 9.43
C GLY A 102 -8.91 -7.33 10.53
N SER A 103 -9.77 -6.82 11.42
CA SER A 103 -10.40 -7.61 12.47
C SER A 103 -11.27 -8.74 11.92
N GLY A 104 -12.01 -8.51 10.86
CA GLY A 104 -12.78 -9.55 10.18
C GLY A 104 -11.89 -10.55 9.44
N ARG A 105 -10.81 -10.07 8.82
CA ARG A 105 -9.93 -10.90 7.97
C ARG A 105 -8.94 -11.76 8.76
N PHE A 106 -8.36 -11.21 9.83
CA PHE A 106 -7.27 -11.83 10.60
C PHE A 106 -7.67 -12.20 12.03
N GLY A 107 -8.94 -12.01 12.37
CA GLY A 107 -9.45 -12.20 13.74
C GLY A 107 -9.53 -13.65 14.23
N THR A 108 -9.34 -14.64 13.35
CA THR A 108 -9.31 -16.07 13.71
C THR A 108 -8.05 -16.47 14.47
N ASP A 109 -6.93 -15.73 14.29
CA ASP A 109 -5.69 -15.87 15.04
C ASP A 109 -5.15 -14.48 15.45
N PRO A 110 -5.71 -13.84 16.48
CA PRO A 110 -5.27 -12.51 16.90
C PRO A 110 -3.82 -12.44 17.38
N ALA A 111 -3.31 -13.52 17.98
CA ALA A 111 -1.93 -13.58 18.48
C ALA A 111 -0.93 -13.68 17.32
N GLY A 112 -1.19 -14.54 16.34
CA GLY A 112 -0.40 -14.63 15.12
C GLY A 112 -0.44 -13.32 14.32
N ALA A 113 -1.61 -12.68 14.22
CA ALA A 113 -1.75 -11.38 13.57
C ALA A 113 -0.91 -10.29 14.29
N ALA A 114 -0.97 -10.22 15.63
CA ALA A 114 -0.16 -9.31 16.42
C ALA A 114 1.34 -9.54 16.20
N ARG A 115 1.79 -10.79 16.19
CA ARG A 115 3.19 -11.15 15.93
C ARG A 115 3.67 -10.71 14.56
N LEU A 116 2.88 -10.93 13.50
CA LEU A 116 3.22 -10.47 12.15
C LEU A 116 3.22 -8.94 12.05
N ALA A 117 2.30 -8.26 12.76
CA ALA A 117 2.27 -6.80 12.86
C ALA A 117 3.53 -6.25 13.52
N ASP A 118 4.01 -6.90 14.60
CA ASP A 118 5.25 -6.51 15.29
C ASP A 118 6.48 -6.66 14.38
N LEU A 119 6.59 -7.76 13.64
CA LEU A 119 7.70 -7.98 12.71
C LEU A 119 7.69 -6.97 11.55
N LEU A 120 6.53 -6.72 10.93
CA LEU A 120 6.39 -5.69 9.90
C LEU A 120 6.67 -4.30 10.47
N GLY A 121 6.10 -3.96 11.63
CA GLY A 121 6.31 -2.67 12.29
C GLY A 121 7.79 -2.41 12.53
N LYS A 122 8.51 -3.38 13.13
CA LYS A 122 9.95 -3.30 13.37
C LYS A 122 10.75 -3.02 12.08
N ALA A 123 10.40 -3.67 10.96
CA ALA A 123 11.03 -3.41 9.67
C ALA A 123 10.69 -2.02 9.14
N LEU A 124 9.41 -1.61 9.18
CA LEU A 124 8.95 -0.33 8.66
C LEU A 124 9.46 0.86 9.47
N ASP A 125 9.68 0.70 10.78
CA ASP A 125 10.27 1.74 11.64
C ASP A 125 11.72 2.04 11.26
N SER A 126 12.46 1.03 10.77
CA SER A 126 13.83 1.20 10.29
C SER A 126 13.93 1.66 8.84
N ALA A 127 12.80 1.74 8.10
CA ALA A 127 12.80 2.08 6.69
C ALA A 127 13.02 3.58 6.44
N GLU A 128 13.80 3.91 5.41
CA GLU A 128 13.94 5.27 4.93
C GLU A 128 12.65 5.79 4.30
N VAL A 129 12.38 7.08 4.48
CA VAL A 129 11.17 7.75 3.98
C VAL A 129 11.44 8.70 2.82
N ILE A 130 12.72 8.95 2.50
CA ILE A 130 13.13 9.92 1.47
C ILE A 130 12.54 9.51 0.10
N GLY A 131 11.77 10.40 -0.50
CA GLY A 131 11.08 10.13 -1.76
C GLY A 131 9.82 9.28 -1.64
N LEU A 132 9.38 8.92 -0.41
CA LEU A 132 8.26 8.03 -0.13
C LEU A 132 7.17 8.70 0.73
N PRO A 133 6.54 9.81 0.26
CA PRO A 133 5.66 10.62 1.10
C PRO A 133 4.42 9.88 1.61
N LEU A 134 3.82 8.99 0.79
CA LEU A 134 2.68 8.19 1.24
C LEU A 134 3.09 7.20 2.34
N PHE A 135 4.24 6.54 2.16
CA PHE A 135 4.77 5.65 3.18
C PHE A 135 5.04 6.39 4.50
N ALA A 136 5.67 7.56 4.45
CA ALA A 136 5.92 8.36 5.65
C ALA A 136 4.64 8.66 6.43
N GLY A 137 3.57 9.01 5.72
CA GLY A 137 2.27 9.26 6.32
C GLY A 137 1.60 8.00 6.89
N TRP A 138 1.62 6.89 6.16
CA TRP A 138 1.03 5.63 6.62
C TRP A 138 1.83 4.99 7.76
N ARG A 139 3.17 5.16 7.79
CA ARG A 139 3.99 4.75 8.93
C ARG A 139 3.57 5.48 10.22
N ARG A 140 3.25 6.78 10.15
CA ARG A 140 2.72 7.54 11.29
C ARG A 140 1.37 7.00 11.75
N ILE A 141 0.44 6.68 10.83
CA ILE A 141 -0.84 6.04 11.18
C ILE A 141 -0.60 4.69 11.85
N LEU A 142 0.38 3.92 11.39
CA LEU A 142 0.73 2.64 12.01
C LEU A 142 1.26 2.82 13.44
N SER A 143 2.01 3.89 13.74
CA SER A 143 2.45 4.18 15.11
C SER A 143 1.29 4.46 16.07
N ASP A 144 0.18 4.99 15.55
CA ASP A 144 -1.04 5.31 16.30
C ASP A 144 -2.11 4.19 16.14
N ALA A 145 -1.69 2.98 15.75
CA ALA A 145 -2.61 1.88 15.39
C ALA A 145 -3.48 1.40 16.55
N ALA A 146 -2.99 1.45 17.79
CA ALA A 146 -3.76 1.09 18.96
C ALA A 146 -4.96 2.04 19.15
N ASP A 147 -4.74 3.35 19.03
CA ASP A 147 -5.79 4.37 19.10
C ASP A 147 -6.82 4.21 17.96
N ALA A 148 -6.33 3.91 16.74
CA ALA A 148 -7.20 3.67 15.59
C ALA A 148 -8.06 2.40 15.75
N ALA A 149 -7.50 1.34 16.33
CA ALA A 149 -8.21 0.11 16.62
C ALA A 149 -9.30 0.35 17.68
N ASP A 150 -8.96 1.00 18.80
CA ASP A 150 -9.90 1.34 19.87
C ASP A 150 -11.05 2.22 19.34
N ALA A 151 -10.72 3.30 18.63
CA ALA A 151 -11.70 4.21 18.04
C ALA A 151 -12.63 3.55 16.99
N SER A 152 -12.25 2.42 16.43
CA SER A 152 -13.05 1.64 15.46
C SER A 152 -13.77 0.45 16.08
N GLY A 153 -13.50 0.12 17.34
CA GLY A 153 -13.99 -1.10 18.00
C GLY A 153 -13.36 -2.39 17.44
N ALA A 154 -12.20 -2.28 16.79
CA ALA A 154 -11.50 -3.39 16.17
C ALA A 154 -10.58 -4.13 17.16
N SER A 155 -10.29 -5.40 16.89
CA SER A 155 -9.28 -6.15 17.64
C SER A 155 -7.88 -5.65 17.31
N GLU A 156 -7.09 -5.25 18.32
CA GLU A 156 -5.81 -4.55 18.16
C GLU A 156 -4.82 -5.30 17.25
N GLY A 157 -4.51 -6.57 17.51
CA GLY A 157 -3.54 -7.33 16.72
C GLY A 157 -3.88 -7.41 15.23
N PRO A 158 -5.09 -7.87 14.87
CA PRO A 158 -5.59 -7.89 13.49
C PRO A 158 -5.65 -6.50 12.83
N ALA A 159 -6.06 -5.46 13.55
CA ALA A 159 -6.10 -4.08 13.04
C ALA A 159 -4.69 -3.55 12.75
N ARG A 160 -3.75 -3.76 13.67
CA ARG A 160 -2.33 -3.40 13.47
C ARG A 160 -1.72 -4.13 12.29
N LEU A 161 -2.03 -5.41 12.08
CA LEU A 161 -1.55 -6.15 10.92
C LEU A 161 -2.07 -5.54 9.62
N ALA A 162 -3.35 -5.18 9.55
CA ALA A 162 -3.91 -4.54 8.36
C ALA A 162 -3.23 -3.20 8.04
N LEU A 163 -3.01 -2.35 9.05
CA LEU A 163 -2.31 -1.08 8.90
C LEU A 163 -0.82 -1.28 8.55
N ALA A 164 -0.15 -2.28 9.14
CA ALA A 164 1.24 -2.60 8.81
C ALA A 164 1.38 -3.09 7.35
N LEU A 165 0.44 -3.90 6.87
CA LEU A 165 0.38 -4.34 5.47
C LEU A 165 0.12 -3.16 4.52
N GLN A 166 -0.74 -2.21 4.91
CA GLN A 166 -0.95 -0.99 4.15
C GLN A 166 0.33 -0.13 4.10
N ALA A 167 0.99 0.09 5.23
CA ALA A 167 2.24 0.85 5.26
C ALA A 167 3.36 0.15 4.47
N ALA A 168 3.48 -1.18 4.57
CA ALA A 168 4.44 -1.97 3.78
C ALA A 168 4.15 -1.87 2.26
N ARG A 169 2.87 -1.86 1.87
CA ARG A 169 2.46 -1.65 0.49
C ARG A 169 2.84 -0.26 0.00
N GLU A 170 2.67 0.79 0.82
CA GLU A 170 3.10 2.15 0.44
C GLU A 170 4.63 2.26 0.36
N HIS A 171 5.37 1.59 1.23
CA HIS A 171 6.82 1.53 1.17
C HIS A 171 7.30 0.88 -0.15
N ARG A 172 6.80 -0.33 -0.47
CA ARG A 172 7.17 -1.01 -1.71
C ARG A 172 6.64 -0.28 -2.95
N GLY A 173 5.39 0.19 -2.91
CA GLY A 173 4.76 0.90 -4.03
C GLY A 173 5.44 2.23 -4.37
N GLY A 174 5.83 3.00 -3.36
CA GLY A 174 6.62 4.22 -3.53
C GLY A 174 8.02 3.92 -4.10
N SER A 175 8.72 2.91 -3.56
CA SER A 175 10.01 2.45 -4.08
C SER A 175 9.90 2.00 -5.55
N HIS A 176 8.83 1.28 -5.89
CA HIS A 176 8.55 0.84 -7.25
C HIS A 176 8.31 2.04 -8.20
N LEU A 177 7.54 3.04 -7.75
CA LEU A 177 7.32 4.26 -8.54
C LEU A 177 8.63 5.00 -8.84
N VAL A 178 9.51 5.12 -7.85
CA VAL A 178 10.85 5.72 -8.02
C VAL A 178 11.68 4.91 -9.03
N ALA A 179 11.69 3.58 -8.92
CA ALA A 179 12.43 2.70 -9.82
C ALA A 179 11.89 2.77 -11.28
N VAL A 180 10.57 2.82 -11.46
CA VAL A 180 9.90 3.00 -12.76
C VAL A 180 10.32 4.34 -13.40
N ALA A 181 10.28 5.42 -12.61
CA ALA A 181 10.68 6.75 -13.09
C ALA A 181 12.17 6.80 -13.48
N ALA A 182 13.03 6.20 -12.65
CA ALA A 182 14.48 6.12 -12.93
C ALA A 182 14.80 5.31 -14.19
N ALA A 183 13.98 4.30 -14.51
CA ALA A 183 14.09 3.51 -15.75
C ALA A 183 13.53 4.23 -17.00
N GLY A 184 12.96 5.44 -16.87
CA GLY A 184 12.35 6.17 -17.98
C GLY A 184 11.06 5.55 -18.51
N ILE A 185 10.41 4.67 -17.74
CA ILE A 185 9.16 4.01 -18.10
C ILE A 185 8.00 4.92 -17.69
N SER A 186 7.06 5.16 -18.61
CA SER A 186 5.87 5.93 -18.27
C SER A 186 4.93 5.12 -17.36
N PRO A 187 4.10 5.79 -16.51
CA PRO A 187 3.12 5.12 -15.67
C PRO A 187 2.21 4.15 -16.41
N LEU A 188 1.72 4.54 -17.59
CA LEU A 188 0.86 3.68 -18.41
C LEU A 188 1.61 2.46 -18.96
N GLN A 189 2.86 2.61 -19.40
CA GLN A 189 3.69 1.47 -19.82
C GLN A 189 3.91 0.48 -18.66
N ALA A 190 4.17 0.99 -17.44
CA ALA A 190 4.30 0.16 -16.25
C ALA A 190 3.00 -0.60 -15.93
N VAL A 191 1.84 0.07 -16.00
CA VAL A 191 0.52 -0.58 -15.82
C VAL A 191 0.30 -1.66 -16.88
N MET A 192 0.56 -1.33 -18.17
CA MET A 192 0.34 -2.26 -19.29
C MET A 192 1.23 -3.51 -19.23
N SER A 193 2.46 -3.39 -18.71
CA SER A 193 3.40 -4.51 -18.57
C SER A 193 3.03 -5.49 -17.46
N GLY A 194 2.11 -5.13 -16.57
CA GLY A 194 1.63 -5.98 -15.49
C GLY A 194 0.74 -7.12 -15.97
N ARG A 195 0.58 -8.15 -15.13
CA ARG A 195 -0.24 -9.35 -15.43
C ARG A 195 -1.67 -9.03 -15.93
N TYR A 196 -2.25 -7.94 -15.43
CA TYR A 196 -3.62 -7.50 -15.77
C TYR A 196 -3.59 -6.15 -16.51
N GLY A 197 -2.56 -5.89 -17.30
CA GLY A 197 -2.25 -4.60 -17.89
C GLY A 197 -3.43 -3.88 -18.52
N ALA A 198 -4.07 -4.45 -19.54
CA ALA A 198 -5.23 -3.86 -20.20
C ALA A 198 -6.43 -3.69 -19.24
N THR A 199 -6.74 -4.70 -18.42
CA THR A 199 -7.82 -4.63 -17.42
C THR A 199 -7.57 -3.53 -16.40
N ASN A 200 -6.32 -3.40 -15.92
CA ASN A 200 -5.96 -2.34 -14.98
C ASN A 200 -5.99 -0.96 -15.65
N ALA A 201 -5.50 -0.84 -16.88
CA ALA A 201 -5.55 0.42 -17.62
C ALA A 201 -6.99 0.90 -17.83
N GLU A 202 -7.91 0.00 -18.18
CA GLU A 202 -9.34 0.28 -18.30
C GLU A 202 -9.94 0.67 -16.95
N PHE A 203 -9.72 -0.15 -15.91
CA PHE A 203 -10.23 0.09 -14.56
C PHE A 203 -9.75 1.43 -13.98
N PHE A 204 -8.48 1.81 -14.23
CA PHE A 204 -7.94 3.11 -13.82
C PHE A 204 -8.39 4.27 -14.72
N GLY A 205 -9.07 3.99 -15.82
CA GLY A 205 -9.57 5.01 -16.72
C GLY A 205 -8.50 5.64 -17.63
N TRP A 206 -7.44 4.90 -17.97
CA TRP A 206 -6.46 5.35 -18.94
C TRP A 206 -7.08 5.45 -20.34
N PRO A 207 -6.91 6.60 -21.04
CA PRO A 207 -7.43 6.74 -22.39
C PRO A 207 -6.70 5.84 -23.39
N GLN A 208 -7.43 5.33 -24.38
CA GLN A 208 -6.85 4.64 -25.52
C GLN A 208 -6.30 5.64 -26.56
N PRO A 209 -5.34 5.23 -27.44
CA PRO A 209 -4.76 3.88 -27.54
C PRO A 209 -3.71 3.61 -26.45
N TRP A 210 -3.65 2.36 -26.00
CA TRP A 210 -2.64 1.94 -25.02
C TRP A 210 -1.35 1.45 -25.71
N PRO A 211 -0.17 1.61 -25.07
CA PRO A 211 1.08 1.08 -25.59
C PRO A 211 1.09 -0.45 -25.58
N ASP A 212 1.91 -1.04 -26.45
CA ASP A 212 2.16 -2.49 -26.44
C ASP A 212 2.76 -2.90 -25.09
N PRO A 213 2.17 -3.89 -24.40
CA PRO A 213 2.68 -4.41 -23.13
C PRO A 213 4.12 -4.93 -23.18
N GLU A 214 4.57 -5.42 -24.35
CA GLU A 214 5.92 -5.97 -24.51
C GLU A 214 7.01 -4.90 -24.46
N LEU A 215 6.68 -3.65 -24.82
CA LEU A 215 7.67 -2.56 -24.91
C LEU A 215 8.43 -2.28 -23.62
N ALA A 216 7.83 -2.55 -22.45
CA ALA A 216 8.46 -2.29 -21.16
C ALA A 216 8.74 -3.56 -20.35
N ARG A 217 8.41 -4.75 -20.83
CA ARG A 217 8.47 -6.00 -20.05
C ARG A 217 9.86 -6.31 -19.51
N GLU A 218 10.89 -6.22 -20.35
CA GLU A 218 12.26 -6.48 -19.93
C GLU A 218 12.75 -5.42 -18.93
N ALA A 219 12.49 -4.14 -19.23
CA ALA A 219 12.84 -3.04 -18.33
C ALA A 219 12.11 -3.14 -16.99
N MET A 220 10.84 -3.61 -16.96
CA MET A 220 10.09 -3.84 -15.72
C MET A 220 10.68 -4.98 -14.88
N ALA A 221 11.30 -6.00 -15.48
CA ALA A 221 12.01 -7.01 -14.70
C ALA A 221 13.23 -6.40 -13.96
N ALA A 222 13.97 -5.49 -14.60
CA ALA A 222 15.03 -4.74 -13.93
C ALA A 222 14.52 -3.78 -12.86
N VAL A 223 13.36 -3.15 -13.09
CA VAL A 223 12.67 -2.29 -12.09
C VAL A 223 12.31 -3.09 -10.82
N GLU A 224 11.84 -4.33 -10.94
CA GLU A 224 11.56 -5.16 -9.77
C GLU A 224 12.83 -5.43 -8.94
N VAL A 225 13.97 -5.69 -9.59
CA VAL A 225 15.25 -5.88 -8.89
C VAL A 225 15.65 -4.61 -8.12
N VAL A 226 15.52 -3.44 -8.74
CA VAL A 226 15.80 -2.15 -8.09
C VAL A 226 14.82 -1.90 -6.94
N THR A 227 13.53 -2.19 -7.14
CA THR A 227 12.50 -2.08 -6.10
C THR A 227 12.85 -2.94 -4.88
N ASP A 228 13.22 -4.20 -5.09
CA ASP A 228 13.62 -5.11 -4.02
C ASP A 228 14.86 -4.58 -3.28
N ALA A 229 15.86 -4.07 -4.00
CA ALA A 229 17.06 -3.48 -3.41
C ALA A 229 16.76 -2.22 -2.58
N MET A 230 15.77 -1.40 -2.99
CA MET A 230 15.32 -0.24 -2.21
C MET A 230 14.55 -0.63 -0.94
N VAL A 231 13.83 -1.74 -0.98
CA VAL A 231 13.02 -2.24 0.15
C VAL A 231 13.87 -3.02 1.16
N ALA A 232 14.91 -3.72 0.70
CA ALA A 232 15.72 -4.65 1.48
C ALA A 232 16.32 -4.06 2.80
N PRO A 233 16.86 -2.83 2.83
CA PRO A 233 17.42 -2.26 4.04
C PRO A 233 16.48 -2.24 5.24
N ALA A 234 15.18 -2.04 5.02
CA ALA A 234 14.17 -2.06 6.08
C ALA A 234 14.10 -3.40 6.82
N PHE A 235 14.33 -4.51 6.13
CA PHE A 235 14.25 -5.87 6.68
C PHE A 235 15.58 -6.38 7.25
N ALA A 236 16.65 -5.60 7.16
CA ALA A 236 17.95 -5.96 7.71
C ALA A 236 17.96 -5.99 9.25
N CYS A 237 17.07 -5.23 9.92
CA CYS A 237 16.92 -5.22 11.37
C CYS A 237 16.32 -6.52 11.93
N LEU A 238 15.69 -7.36 11.10
CA LEU A 238 15.15 -8.66 11.50
C LEU A 238 16.24 -9.73 11.47
N THR A 239 16.19 -10.66 12.41
CA THR A 239 17.02 -11.88 12.37
C THR A 239 16.60 -12.79 11.21
N GLY A 240 17.42 -13.77 10.84
CA GLY A 240 17.06 -14.74 9.80
C GLY A 240 15.82 -15.55 10.13
N ASP A 241 15.62 -15.88 11.42
CA ASP A 241 14.45 -16.61 11.90
C ASP A 241 13.19 -15.72 11.87
N GLU A 242 13.28 -14.45 12.28
CA GLU A 242 12.18 -13.47 12.18
C GLU A 242 11.78 -13.25 10.72
N ARG A 243 12.72 -13.19 9.78
CA ARG A 243 12.42 -13.10 8.34
C ARG A 243 11.71 -14.34 7.82
N ALA A 244 12.13 -15.52 8.25
CA ALA A 244 11.48 -16.77 7.88
C ALA A 244 10.05 -16.85 8.44
N GLU A 245 9.87 -16.48 9.71
CA GLU A 245 8.57 -16.42 10.38
C GLU A 245 7.61 -15.45 9.65
N LEU A 246 8.06 -14.21 9.39
CA LEU A 246 7.27 -13.20 8.67
C LEU A 246 6.85 -13.70 7.28
N THR A 247 7.82 -14.25 6.54
CA THR A 247 7.56 -14.73 5.17
C THR A 247 6.57 -15.90 5.16
N ALA A 248 6.75 -16.87 6.06
CA ALA A 248 5.84 -18.01 6.17
C ALA A 248 4.44 -17.57 6.62
N GLY A 249 4.36 -16.72 7.65
CA GLY A 249 3.09 -16.23 8.18
C GLY A 249 2.28 -15.43 7.14
N LEU A 250 2.90 -14.50 6.42
CA LEU A 250 2.18 -13.72 5.39
C LEU A 250 1.72 -14.57 4.19
N ARG A 251 2.38 -15.68 3.88
CA ARG A 251 1.97 -16.60 2.79
C ARG A 251 0.77 -17.45 3.15
N THR A 252 0.48 -17.64 4.44
CA THR A 252 -0.66 -18.44 4.91
C THR A 252 -1.98 -17.66 5.02
N LEU A 253 -1.92 -16.31 4.98
CA LEU A 253 -3.07 -15.40 5.00
C LEU A 253 -3.71 -15.23 3.62
#